data_6d2a1f455391d3e0335e591c812870ed
#
_entry.id   6d2a1f455391d3e0335e591c812870ed
#
_cell.length_a   1.000
_cell.length_b   1.000
_cell.length_c   1.000
_cell.angle_alpha   90.00
_cell.angle_beta   90.00
_cell.angle_gamma   90.00
#
_symmetry.space_group_name_H-M   'P 1'
#
loop_
_entity.id
_entity.type
_entity.pdbx_description
1 polymer ?
#
loop_
_entity_poly.entity_id
_entity_poly.type
_entity_poly.pdbx_seq_one_letter_code
_entity_poly.pdbx_strand_id
1 'polypeptide(L)'
;MSNVRAQAAHTLYHVVDRGVSLSAALPRYSRDLNPKDKALMQQICYGVLRYLPSLEFYCQQLLDEPLKGKRRVYQFLLYVGLYQLIHMRVPEHAAVGETVNALKAMRAPGLKGLVNAVLRNFQRQRDELEAAATQIDACKYNHPGWLLKKLKRDYPEHWHTIVAQNQAQAPMWLRVNQRQYTCEQYGHLLSKQGIEYSQFADYQDAIKLKKAVDVQKLPEFFAGASSVQDAAAQQAARLLGAQDGEYVLDACAAPGGKTCHILELADAKVVALDCDAERLDKVRANLQRLHLDAELVCAQAQDTESWWQGQQFDRILLDVPCSATGVIRRHPDIKWLRRHSDIDELAKLQGQILDAIWPLLKPGGTLLYATCSVLSEENQEQMKAFFTRHSDAQHSPLHEQDSLAQPGWQLLPGDTDGFYYAKIIKQ
;
A
#
# COMPACT_ATOMS: atom_id res chain seq x y z
N MET A 1 -12.01 -31.00 -1.00
CA MET A 1 -11.45 -30.09 -2.02
C MET A 1 -11.64 -28.66 -1.52
N SER A 2 -10.59 -27.88 -1.56
CA SER A 2 -10.67 -26.45 -1.20
C SER A 2 -11.49 -25.71 -2.27
N ASN A 3 -12.49 -24.93 -1.84
CA ASN A 3 -13.32 -24.13 -2.74
C ASN A 3 -12.87 -22.68 -2.69
N VAL A 4 -12.55 -22.09 -3.84
CA VAL A 4 -11.98 -20.76 -3.97
C VAL A 4 -12.86 -19.66 -3.32
N ARG A 5 -14.18 -19.76 -3.45
CA ARG A 5 -15.13 -18.77 -2.88
C ARG A 5 -15.25 -18.91 -1.38
N ALA A 6 -15.20 -20.13 -0.86
CA ALA A 6 -15.15 -20.38 0.57
C ALA A 6 -13.86 -19.81 1.19
N GLN A 7 -12.71 -20.03 0.54
CA GLN A 7 -11.43 -19.49 1.00
C GLN A 7 -11.40 -17.95 0.93
N ALA A 8 -11.96 -17.35 -0.13
CA ALA A 8 -12.12 -15.91 -0.23
C ALA A 8 -12.98 -15.34 0.90
N ALA A 9 -14.13 -15.98 1.21
CA ALA A 9 -15.00 -15.56 2.32
C ALA A 9 -14.28 -15.62 3.69
N HIS A 10 -13.51 -16.68 3.95
CA HIS A 10 -12.70 -16.79 5.16
C HIS A 10 -11.61 -15.72 5.23
N THR A 11 -10.90 -15.47 4.13
CA THR A 11 -9.89 -14.41 4.04
C THR A 11 -10.49 -13.05 4.36
N LEU A 12 -11.58 -12.69 3.69
CA LEU A 12 -12.28 -11.42 3.89
C LEU A 12 -12.79 -11.25 5.32
N TYR A 13 -13.33 -12.30 5.92
CA TYR A 13 -13.73 -12.30 7.33
C TYR A 13 -12.55 -12.01 8.25
N HIS A 14 -11.38 -12.63 8.00
CA HIS A 14 -10.18 -12.37 8.80
C HIS A 14 -9.63 -10.95 8.61
N VAL A 15 -9.72 -10.41 7.40
CA VAL A 15 -9.30 -9.03 7.13
C VAL A 15 -10.23 -8.05 7.86
N VAL A 16 -11.52 -8.10 7.57
CA VAL A 16 -12.45 -7.04 8.00
C VAL A 16 -12.85 -7.16 9.47
N ASP A 17 -13.13 -8.39 9.95
CA ASP A 17 -13.63 -8.61 11.32
C ASP A 17 -12.52 -8.91 12.34
N ARG A 18 -11.35 -9.40 11.89
CA ARG A 18 -10.22 -9.77 12.75
C ARG A 18 -9.01 -8.85 12.64
N GLY A 19 -9.02 -7.89 11.74
CA GLY A 19 -7.97 -6.90 11.58
C GLY A 19 -6.66 -7.44 11.00
N VAL A 20 -6.69 -8.61 10.34
CA VAL A 20 -5.51 -9.19 9.71
C VAL A 20 -5.30 -8.57 8.34
N SER A 21 -4.09 -8.13 8.00
CA SER A 21 -3.83 -7.58 6.66
C SER A 21 -4.11 -8.60 5.54
N LEU A 22 -4.57 -8.11 4.38
CA LEU A 22 -4.81 -8.99 3.23
C LEU A 22 -3.54 -9.72 2.79
N SER A 23 -2.39 -9.05 2.88
CA SER A 23 -1.08 -9.62 2.56
C SER A 23 -0.69 -10.81 3.44
N ALA A 24 -1.13 -10.84 4.70
CA ALA A 24 -0.93 -11.96 5.62
C ALA A 24 -2.02 -13.04 5.47
N ALA A 25 -3.29 -12.64 5.28
CA ALA A 25 -4.40 -13.57 5.21
C ALA A 25 -4.43 -14.36 3.88
N LEU A 26 -4.16 -13.70 2.74
CA LEU A 26 -4.28 -14.31 1.41
C LEU A 26 -3.39 -15.54 1.22
N PRO A 27 -2.08 -15.54 1.54
CA PRO A 27 -1.23 -16.73 1.43
C PRO A 27 -1.72 -17.90 2.28
N ARG A 28 -2.18 -17.61 3.50
CA ARG A 28 -2.68 -18.63 4.45
C ARG A 28 -3.85 -19.41 3.88
N TYR A 29 -4.83 -18.73 3.28
CA TYR A 29 -6.04 -19.35 2.76
C TYR A 29 -5.93 -19.82 1.31
N SER A 30 -4.92 -19.38 0.56
CA SER A 30 -4.67 -19.84 -0.82
C SER A 30 -3.67 -20.98 -0.95
N ARG A 31 -3.08 -21.47 0.17
CA ARG A 31 -1.98 -22.43 0.17
C ARG A 31 -2.24 -23.66 -0.69
N ASP A 32 -3.43 -24.25 -0.54
CA ASP A 32 -3.82 -25.51 -1.19
C ASP A 32 -4.58 -25.31 -2.51
N LEU A 33 -4.61 -24.08 -3.04
CA LEU A 33 -5.24 -23.77 -4.31
C LEU A 33 -4.23 -23.89 -5.46
N ASN A 34 -4.70 -24.30 -6.62
CA ASN A 34 -3.90 -24.26 -7.86
C ASN A 34 -3.66 -22.79 -8.31
N PRO A 35 -2.72 -22.52 -9.22
CA PRO A 35 -2.38 -21.14 -9.63
C PRO A 35 -3.57 -20.33 -10.18
N LYS A 36 -4.49 -20.96 -10.94
CA LYS A 36 -5.67 -20.28 -11.49
C LYS A 36 -6.65 -19.88 -10.38
N ASP A 37 -6.88 -20.77 -9.42
CA ASP A 37 -7.75 -20.51 -8.28
C ASP A 37 -7.14 -19.49 -7.32
N LYS A 38 -5.80 -19.46 -7.15
CA LYS A 38 -5.09 -18.40 -6.41
C LYS A 38 -5.33 -17.03 -7.04
N ALA A 39 -5.18 -16.91 -8.35
CA ALA A 39 -5.44 -15.68 -9.08
C ALA A 39 -6.90 -15.23 -8.97
N LEU A 40 -7.85 -16.16 -9.09
CA LEU A 40 -9.29 -15.90 -8.91
C LEU A 40 -9.59 -15.43 -7.47
N MET A 41 -9.05 -16.13 -6.47
CA MET A 41 -9.23 -15.77 -5.07
C MET A 41 -8.68 -14.36 -4.79
N GLN A 42 -7.51 -14.05 -5.29
CA GLN A 42 -6.90 -12.73 -5.19
C GLN A 42 -7.80 -11.66 -5.82
N GLN A 43 -8.27 -11.87 -7.05
CA GLN A 43 -9.18 -10.94 -7.73
C GLN A 43 -10.47 -10.70 -6.92
N ILE A 44 -11.08 -11.75 -6.38
CA ILE A 44 -12.28 -11.65 -5.54
C ILE A 44 -11.99 -10.86 -4.26
N CYS A 45 -10.94 -11.19 -3.52
CA CYS A 45 -10.62 -10.54 -2.24
C CYS A 45 -10.33 -9.04 -2.42
N TYR A 46 -9.47 -8.70 -3.39
CA TYR A 46 -9.18 -7.30 -3.71
C TYR A 46 -10.43 -6.54 -4.16
N GLY A 47 -11.26 -7.18 -4.97
CA GLY A 47 -12.48 -6.57 -5.48
C GLY A 47 -13.53 -6.35 -4.39
N VAL A 48 -13.81 -7.34 -3.57
CA VAL A 48 -14.74 -7.20 -2.44
C VAL A 48 -14.30 -6.08 -1.50
N LEU A 49 -13.01 -6.00 -1.16
CA LEU A 49 -12.50 -4.92 -0.31
C LEU A 49 -12.57 -3.54 -0.97
N ARG A 50 -12.49 -3.46 -2.31
CA ARG A 50 -12.71 -2.19 -3.03
C ARG A 50 -14.14 -1.71 -2.93
N TYR A 51 -15.12 -2.61 -3.05
CA TYR A 51 -16.54 -2.29 -3.15
C TYR A 51 -17.33 -2.65 -1.88
N LEU A 52 -16.65 -2.86 -0.76
CA LEU A 52 -17.27 -3.36 0.48
C LEU A 52 -18.52 -2.58 0.92
N PRO A 53 -18.54 -1.22 0.95
CA PRO A 53 -19.73 -0.48 1.38
C PRO A 53 -20.97 -0.74 0.52
N SER A 54 -20.80 -0.79 -0.80
CA SER A 54 -21.91 -1.12 -1.71
C SER A 54 -22.42 -2.54 -1.48
N LEU A 55 -21.49 -3.51 -1.32
CA LEU A 55 -21.83 -4.91 -1.08
C LEU A 55 -22.51 -5.11 0.28
N GLU A 56 -22.08 -4.38 1.31
CA GLU A 56 -22.72 -4.36 2.63
C GLU A 56 -24.14 -3.78 2.54
N PHE A 57 -24.29 -2.66 1.84
CA PHE A 57 -25.60 -2.04 1.61
C PHE A 57 -26.57 -3.01 0.94
N TYR A 58 -26.17 -3.65 -0.15
CA TYR A 58 -27.03 -4.62 -0.85
C TYR A 58 -27.42 -5.79 0.05
N CYS A 59 -26.49 -6.32 0.85
CA CYS A 59 -26.82 -7.37 1.80
C CYS A 59 -27.79 -6.89 2.89
N GLN A 60 -27.67 -5.66 3.37
CA GLN A 60 -28.58 -5.08 4.36
C GLN A 60 -29.99 -4.90 3.82
N GLN A 61 -30.15 -4.56 2.54
CA GLN A 61 -31.48 -4.44 1.89
C GLN A 61 -32.13 -5.81 1.61
N LEU A 62 -31.34 -6.86 1.46
CA LEU A 62 -31.82 -8.18 1.01
C LEU A 62 -31.89 -9.23 2.14
N LEU A 63 -31.39 -8.92 3.33
CA LEU A 63 -31.47 -9.78 4.51
C LEU A 63 -32.40 -9.16 5.54
N ASP A 64 -33.32 -9.93 6.06
CA ASP A 64 -34.20 -9.50 7.17
C ASP A 64 -33.38 -9.14 8.41
N GLU A 65 -32.31 -9.92 8.67
CA GLU A 65 -31.36 -9.68 9.76
C GLU A 65 -29.91 -9.96 9.31
N PRO A 66 -28.92 -9.15 9.79
CA PRO A 66 -27.50 -9.41 9.53
C PRO A 66 -27.04 -10.74 10.11
N LEU A 67 -26.18 -11.45 9.38
CA LEU A 67 -25.56 -12.68 9.89
C LEU A 67 -24.49 -12.34 10.94
N LYS A 68 -24.72 -12.75 12.21
CA LYS A 68 -23.87 -12.42 13.37
C LYS A 68 -23.13 -13.64 13.93
N GLY A 69 -22.13 -13.40 14.77
CA GLY A 69 -21.37 -14.43 15.48
C GLY A 69 -20.76 -15.46 14.53
N LYS A 70 -20.97 -16.75 14.77
CA LYS A 70 -20.45 -17.84 13.93
C LYS A 70 -20.98 -17.81 12.49
N ARG A 71 -22.09 -17.12 12.22
CA ARG A 71 -22.65 -16.98 10.88
C ARG A 71 -22.07 -15.80 10.09
N ARG A 72 -21.32 -14.91 10.71
CA ARG A 72 -20.75 -13.70 10.08
C ARG A 72 -19.91 -14.01 8.83
N VAL A 73 -19.14 -15.10 8.84
CA VAL A 73 -18.33 -15.52 7.68
C VAL A 73 -19.17 -15.79 6.42
N TYR A 74 -20.42 -16.20 6.56
CA TYR A 74 -21.32 -16.45 5.41
C TYR A 74 -21.84 -15.14 4.81
N GLN A 75 -21.83 -14.04 5.56
CA GLN A 75 -22.11 -12.73 4.98
C GLN A 75 -20.99 -12.32 4.01
N PHE A 76 -19.73 -12.63 4.31
CA PHE A 76 -18.62 -12.44 3.37
C PHE A 76 -18.77 -13.34 2.13
N LEU A 77 -19.36 -14.54 2.26
CA LEU A 77 -19.69 -15.35 1.09
C LEU A 77 -20.76 -14.68 0.21
N LEU A 78 -21.74 -14.00 0.78
CA LEU A 78 -22.70 -13.17 0.03
C LEU A 78 -21.97 -12.03 -0.71
N TYR A 79 -21.04 -11.32 -0.06
CA TYR A 79 -20.23 -10.28 -0.73
C TYR A 79 -19.43 -10.85 -1.90
N VAL A 80 -18.85 -12.05 -1.75
CA VAL A 80 -18.18 -12.76 -2.86
C VAL A 80 -19.13 -13.03 -4.01
N GLY A 81 -20.34 -13.48 -3.73
CA GLY A 81 -21.37 -13.73 -4.75
C GLY A 81 -21.82 -12.46 -5.48
N LEU A 82 -22.15 -11.41 -4.72
CA LEU A 82 -22.55 -10.10 -5.25
C LEU A 82 -21.42 -9.47 -6.10
N TYR A 83 -20.18 -9.50 -5.60
CA TYR A 83 -19.04 -8.98 -6.36
C TYR A 83 -18.87 -9.67 -7.71
N GLN A 84 -19.06 -10.99 -7.78
CA GLN A 84 -18.99 -11.74 -9.03
C GLN A 84 -20.12 -11.34 -9.99
N LEU A 85 -21.35 -11.13 -9.48
CA LEU A 85 -22.51 -10.72 -10.28
C LEU A 85 -22.35 -9.31 -10.85
N ILE A 86 -21.72 -8.39 -10.12
CA ILE A 86 -21.65 -6.97 -10.46
C ILE A 86 -20.38 -6.65 -11.28
N HIS A 87 -19.23 -7.18 -10.86
CA HIS A 87 -17.92 -6.70 -11.30
C HIS A 87 -17.08 -7.73 -12.05
N MET A 88 -17.54 -8.98 -12.19
CA MET A 88 -16.80 -10.00 -12.89
C MET A 88 -17.51 -10.47 -14.16
N ARG A 89 -16.72 -10.83 -15.17
CA ARG A 89 -17.24 -11.44 -16.42
C ARG A 89 -17.49 -12.95 -16.22
N VAL A 90 -18.37 -13.27 -15.29
CA VAL A 90 -18.78 -14.66 -15.00
C VAL A 90 -20.27 -14.77 -15.34
N PRO A 91 -20.74 -15.82 -16.03
CA PRO A 91 -22.15 -16.03 -16.24
C PRO A 91 -22.92 -16.02 -14.92
N GLU A 92 -24.01 -15.30 -14.85
CA GLU A 92 -24.75 -15.07 -13.60
C GLU A 92 -25.18 -16.37 -12.90
N HIS A 93 -25.64 -17.36 -13.68
CA HIS A 93 -25.99 -18.67 -13.13
C HIS A 93 -24.81 -19.39 -12.50
N ALA A 94 -23.59 -19.23 -13.06
CA ALA A 94 -22.36 -19.79 -12.50
C ALA A 94 -21.94 -19.02 -11.24
N ALA A 95 -22.03 -17.70 -11.23
CA ALA A 95 -21.75 -16.89 -10.04
C ALA A 95 -22.62 -17.29 -8.85
N VAL A 96 -23.94 -17.44 -9.06
CA VAL A 96 -24.89 -17.90 -8.03
C VAL A 96 -24.59 -19.35 -7.62
N GLY A 97 -24.53 -20.26 -8.60
CA GLY A 97 -24.39 -21.70 -8.35
C GLY A 97 -23.09 -22.02 -7.58
N GLU A 98 -21.98 -21.46 -8.02
CA GLU A 98 -20.66 -21.69 -7.38
C GLU A 98 -20.58 -21.05 -5.98
N THR A 99 -21.24 -19.91 -5.74
CA THR A 99 -21.31 -19.31 -4.41
C THR A 99 -22.14 -20.18 -3.46
N VAL A 100 -23.28 -20.72 -3.92
CA VAL A 100 -24.08 -21.67 -3.16
C VAL A 100 -23.33 -22.98 -2.89
N ASN A 101 -22.57 -23.48 -3.87
CA ASN A 101 -21.76 -24.70 -3.72
C ASN A 101 -20.62 -24.53 -2.69
N ALA A 102 -20.11 -23.34 -2.50
CA ALA A 102 -19.10 -23.04 -1.48
C ALA A 102 -19.55 -23.40 -0.06
N LEU A 103 -20.86 -23.30 0.24
CA LEU A 103 -21.44 -23.67 1.54
C LEU A 103 -21.19 -25.15 1.91
N LYS A 104 -21.01 -26.04 0.95
CA LYS A 104 -20.64 -27.45 1.22
C LYS A 104 -19.22 -27.51 1.82
N ALA A 105 -18.26 -26.76 1.25
CA ALA A 105 -16.90 -26.66 1.78
C ALA A 105 -16.86 -25.96 3.15
N MET A 106 -17.77 -25.02 3.39
CA MET A 106 -17.91 -24.29 4.66
C MET A 106 -18.75 -25.04 5.71
N ARG A 107 -19.18 -26.27 5.43
CA ARG A 107 -20.00 -27.13 6.31
C ARG A 107 -21.32 -26.48 6.75
N ALA A 108 -21.95 -25.72 5.86
CA ALA A 108 -23.19 -24.98 6.10
C ALA A 108 -24.27 -25.24 5.04
N PRO A 109 -24.63 -26.53 4.72
CA PRO A 109 -25.60 -26.84 3.67
C PRO A 109 -26.99 -26.25 3.93
N GLY A 110 -27.37 -26.02 5.20
CA GLY A 110 -28.64 -25.39 5.58
C GLY A 110 -28.81 -23.95 5.14
N LEU A 111 -27.72 -23.24 4.78
CA LEU A 111 -27.78 -21.85 4.28
C LEU A 111 -27.95 -21.75 2.76
N LYS A 112 -28.02 -22.85 2.02
CA LYS A 112 -28.15 -22.83 0.56
C LYS A 112 -29.35 -22.05 0.07
N GLY A 113 -30.51 -22.25 0.72
CA GLY A 113 -31.75 -21.53 0.40
C GLY A 113 -31.58 -20.02 0.56
N LEU A 114 -31.03 -19.60 1.70
CA LEU A 114 -30.78 -18.19 2.01
C LEU A 114 -29.85 -17.53 1.00
N VAL A 115 -28.66 -18.12 0.77
CA VAL A 115 -27.65 -17.56 -0.16
C VAL A 115 -28.20 -17.48 -1.57
N ASN A 116 -28.89 -18.54 -2.05
CA ASN A 116 -29.53 -18.51 -3.36
C ASN A 116 -30.62 -17.43 -3.44
N ALA A 117 -31.47 -17.31 -2.43
CA ALA A 117 -32.55 -16.30 -2.42
C ALA A 117 -31.99 -14.88 -2.45
N VAL A 118 -30.98 -14.56 -1.63
CA VAL A 118 -30.34 -13.23 -1.61
C VAL A 118 -29.75 -12.88 -2.98
N LEU A 119 -28.96 -13.77 -3.58
CA LEU A 119 -28.33 -13.50 -4.87
C LEU A 119 -29.34 -13.39 -6.01
N ARG A 120 -30.42 -14.19 -5.99
CA ARG A 120 -31.52 -14.08 -6.98
C ARG A 120 -32.36 -12.83 -6.77
N ASN A 121 -32.60 -12.43 -5.52
CA ASN A 121 -33.31 -11.18 -5.22
C ASN A 121 -32.51 -9.97 -5.68
N PHE A 122 -31.17 -9.99 -5.48
CA PHE A 122 -30.30 -8.97 -6.02
C PHE A 122 -30.45 -8.84 -7.54
N GLN A 123 -30.42 -9.95 -8.29
CA GLN A 123 -30.58 -9.92 -9.75
C GLN A 123 -31.89 -9.28 -10.18
N ARG A 124 -32.99 -9.53 -9.44
CA ARG A 124 -34.34 -8.97 -9.75
C ARG A 124 -34.47 -7.49 -9.41
N GLN A 125 -33.78 -7.00 -8.38
CA GLN A 125 -33.91 -5.64 -7.86
C GLN A 125 -32.60 -4.82 -8.13
N ARG A 126 -31.76 -5.27 -9.05
CA ARG A 126 -30.41 -4.71 -9.26
C ARG A 126 -30.46 -3.21 -9.51
N ASP A 127 -31.24 -2.75 -10.47
CA ASP A 127 -31.24 -1.34 -10.88
C ASP A 127 -31.70 -0.44 -9.74
N GLU A 128 -32.72 -0.88 -8.97
CA GLU A 128 -33.23 -0.15 -7.81
C GLU A 128 -32.20 -0.06 -6.69
N LEU A 129 -31.54 -1.18 -6.36
CA LEU A 129 -30.52 -1.24 -5.32
C LEU A 129 -29.27 -0.44 -5.69
N GLU A 130 -28.82 -0.51 -6.95
CA GLU A 130 -27.68 0.27 -7.43
C GLU A 130 -28.02 1.78 -7.41
N ALA A 131 -29.21 2.19 -7.83
CA ALA A 131 -29.66 3.57 -7.74
C ALA A 131 -29.71 4.08 -6.29
N ALA A 132 -30.26 3.29 -5.36
CA ALA A 132 -30.32 3.63 -3.95
C ALA A 132 -28.90 3.76 -3.32
N ALA A 133 -27.99 2.87 -3.66
CA ALA A 133 -26.59 2.93 -3.19
C ALA A 133 -25.90 4.24 -3.61
N THR A 134 -26.20 4.79 -4.78
CA THR A 134 -25.58 6.06 -5.25
C THR A 134 -25.97 7.27 -4.42
N GLN A 135 -27.03 7.20 -3.60
CA GLN A 135 -27.45 8.28 -2.71
C GLN A 135 -26.67 8.32 -1.40
N ILE A 136 -25.85 7.31 -1.13
CA ILE A 136 -25.05 7.20 0.09
C ILE A 136 -23.58 7.39 -0.27
N ASP A 137 -22.95 8.45 0.23
CA ASP A 137 -21.55 8.79 -0.10
C ASP A 137 -20.58 7.59 0.10
N ALA A 138 -20.73 6.86 1.21
CA ALA A 138 -19.88 5.72 1.49
C ALA A 138 -19.98 4.63 0.41
N CYS A 139 -21.17 4.38 -0.12
CA CYS A 139 -21.43 3.41 -1.19
C CYS A 139 -21.04 3.97 -2.56
N LYS A 140 -21.41 5.23 -2.84
CA LYS A 140 -21.10 5.92 -4.10
C LYS A 140 -19.59 5.96 -4.38
N TYR A 141 -18.81 6.27 -3.35
CA TYR A 141 -17.34 6.38 -3.45
C TYR A 141 -16.60 5.15 -2.94
N ASN A 142 -17.31 4.18 -2.35
CA ASN A 142 -16.73 2.96 -1.78
C ASN A 142 -15.58 3.22 -0.78
N HIS A 143 -15.75 4.24 0.08
CA HIS A 143 -14.82 4.62 1.13
C HIS A 143 -15.53 4.82 2.47
N PRO A 144 -14.88 4.57 3.61
CA PRO A 144 -15.47 4.86 4.91
C PRO A 144 -15.69 6.37 5.08
N GLY A 145 -16.79 6.75 5.73
CA GLY A 145 -17.21 8.16 5.86
C GLY A 145 -16.16 9.05 6.56
N TRP A 146 -15.41 8.50 7.54
CA TRP A 146 -14.35 9.25 8.21
C TRP A 146 -13.23 9.66 7.24
N LEU A 147 -12.84 8.75 6.32
CA LEU A 147 -11.79 9.02 5.33
C LEU A 147 -12.27 10.04 4.29
N LEU A 148 -13.51 9.88 3.80
CA LEU A 148 -14.11 10.88 2.89
C LEU A 148 -14.14 12.27 3.52
N LYS A 149 -14.49 12.37 4.82
CA LYS A 149 -14.52 13.65 5.54
C LYS A 149 -13.12 14.30 5.59
N LYS A 150 -12.07 13.52 5.89
CA LYS A 150 -10.68 14.01 5.89
C LYS A 150 -10.24 14.45 4.49
N LEU A 151 -10.46 13.62 3.47
CA LEU A 151 -10.09 13.96 2.09
C LEU A 151 -10.80 15.22 1.58
N LYS A 152 -12.10 15.39 1.88
CA LYS A 152 -12.86 16.60 1.52
C LYS A 152 -12.32 17.86 2.22
N ARG A 153 -11.85 17.71 3.48
CA ARG A 153 -11.24 18.81 4.24
C ARG A 153 -9.88 19.22 3.68
N ASP A 154 -8.99 18.23 3.45
CA ASP A 154 -7.60 18.47 3.08
C ASP A 154 -7.42 18.79 1.60
N TYR A 155 -8.33 18.27 0.75
CA TYR A 155 -8.26 18.39 -0.71
C TYR A 155 -9.62 18.76 -1.32
N PRO A 156 -10.21 19.93 -1.02
CA PRO A 156 -11.55 20.28 -1.47
C PRO A 156 -11.74 20.19 -2.98
N GLU A 157 -10.71 20.50 -3.77
CA GLU A 157 -10.74 20.44 -5.24
C GLU A 157 -10.34 19.08 -5.82
N HIS A 158 -9.53 18.28 -5.08
CA HIS A 158 -8.90 17.07 -5.61
C HIS A 158 -9.43 15.76 -5.00
N TRP A 159 -10.24 15.80 -3.94
CA TRP A 159 -10.69 14.60 -3.24
C TRP A 159 -11.41 13.59 -4.14
N HIS A 160 -12.18 14.07 -5.14
CA HIS A 160 -12.84 13.19 -6.10
C HIS A 160 -11.83 12.36 -6.92
N THR A 161 -10.75 13.02 -7.36
CA THR A 161 -9.66 12.37 -8.10
C THR A 161 -8.96 11.35 -7.23
N ILE A 162 -8.63 11.69 -5.98
CA ILE A 162 -7.99 10.75 -5.02
C ILE A 162 -8.85 9.50 -4.83
N VAL A 163 -10.15 9.68 -4.59
CA VAL A 163 -11.09 8.58 -4.40
C VAL A 163 -11.21 7.71 -5.65
N ALA A 164 -11.29 8.32 -6.84
CA ALA A 164 -11.32 7.59 -8.11
C ALA A 164 -10.04 6.78 -8.33
N GLN A 165 -8.86 7.35 -8.05
CA GLN A 165 -7.58 6.68 -8.16
C GLN A 165 -7.42 5.53 -7.16
N ASN A 166 -7.96 5.66 -5.96
CA ASN A 166 -7.99 4.57 -4.97
C ASN A 166 -8.77 3.34 -5.45
N GLN A 167 -9.74 3.52 -6.35
CA GLN A 167 -10.52 2.43 -6.95
C GLN A 167 -9.90 1.88 -8.23
N ALA A 168 -8.98 2.60 -8.85
CA ALA A 168 -8.31 2.18 -10.07
C ALA A 168 -7.37 0.99 -9.83
N GLN A 169 -7.03 0.30 -10.92
CA GLN A 169 -5.97 -0.70 -10.88
C GLN A 169 -4.62 0.00 -10.75
N ALA A 170 -3.80 -0.45 -9.80
CA ALA A 170 -2.47 0.10 -9.60
C ALA A 170 -1.58 -0.16 -10.83
N PRO A 171 -0.85 0.84 -11.33
CA PRO A 171 0.13 0.63 -12.38
C PRO A 171 1.32 -0.19 -11.86
N MET A 172 1.98 -0.92 -12.78
CA MET A 172 3.23 -1.59 -12.45
C MET A 172 4.40 -0.71 -12.91
N TRP A 173 5.13 -0.22 -11.92
CA TRP A 173 6.36 0.52 -12.12
C TRP A 173 7.55 -0.37 -11.79
N LEU A 174 8.60 -0.25 -12.56
CA LEU A 174 9.91 -0.86 -12.33
C LEU A 174 10.91 0.24 -12.01
N ARG A 175 11.75 0.01 -11.02
CA ARG A 175 12.99 0.72 -10.81
C ARG A 175 14.10 -0.05 -11.50
N VAL A 176 14.82 0.60 -12.39
CA VAL A 176 15.98 0.02 -13.09
C VAL A 176 17.21 0.19 -12.20
N ASN A 177 17.97 -0.87 -12.01
CA ASN A 177 19.23 -0.81 -11.27
C ASN A 177 20.29 -0.09 -12.10
N GLN A 178 20.58 1.17 -11.73
CA GLN A 178 21.49 2.04 -12.45
C GLN A 178 22.96 1.56 -12.43
N ARG A 179 23.30 0.63 -11.53
CA ARG A 179 24.63 -0.03 -11.54
C ARG A 179 24.79 -1.02 -12.70
N GLN A 180 23.69 -1.48 -13.31
CA GLN A 180 23.69 -2.50 -14.36
C GLN A 180 23.20 -1.95 -15.71
N TYR A 181 22.14 -1.15 -15.71
CA TYR A 181 21.45 -0.70 -16.92
C TYR A 181 20.96 0.74 -16.78
N THR A 182 21.00 1.49 -17.86
CA THR A 182 20.16 2.68 -18.01
C THR A 182 18.69 2.28 -18.28
N CYS A 183 17.74 3.19 -18.05
CA CYS A 183 16.33 2.93 -18.39
C CYS A 183 16.14 2.63 -19.90
N GLU A 184 16.91 3.26 -20.77
CA GLU A 184 16.88 2.98 -22.21
C GLU A 184 17.35 1.55 -22.52
N GLN A 185 18.50 1.15 -21.97
CA GLN A 185 19.03 -0.21 -22.15
C GLN A 185 18.07 -1.28 -21.65
N TYR A 186 17.51 -1.09 -20.43
CA TYR A 186 16.54 -2.03 -19.87
C TYR A 186 15.23 -2.05 -20.67
N GLY A 187 14.78 -0.90 -21.17
CA GLY A 187 13.64 -0.78 -22.08
C GLY A 187 13.82 -1.59 -23.37
N HIS A 188 15.02 -1.62 -23.93
CA HIS A 188 15.32 -2.50 -25.06
C HIS A 188 15.20 -4.00 -24.73
N LEU A 189 15.58 -4.41 -23.51
CA LEU A 189 15.38 -5.79 -23.04
C LEU A 189 13.90 -6.13 -22.89
N LEU A 190 13.09 -5.22 -22.35
CA LEU A 190 11.63 -5.37 -22.25
C LEU A 190 10.99 -5.52 -23.64
N SER A 191 11.38 -4.64 -24.61
CA SER A 191 10.87 -4.69 -25.98
C SER A 191 11.18 -6.02 -26.68
N LYS A 192 12.39 -6.57 -26.50
CA LYS A 192 12.78 -7.88 -27.04
C LYS A 192 11.89 -9.02 -26.54
N GLN A 193 11.32 -8.88 -25.32
CA GLN A 193 10.38 -9.82 -24.74
C GLN A 193 8.90 -9.49 -25.04
N GLY A 194 8.64 -8.48 -25.88
CA GLY A 194 7.28 -8.05 -26.21
C GLY A 194 6.55 -7.36 -25.06
N ILE A 195 7.28 -6.82 -24.06
CA ILE A 195 6.71 -6.10 -22.93
C ILE A 195 6.68 -4.60 -23.26
N GLU A 196 5.47 -4.06 -23.41
CA GLU A 196 5.28 -2.64 -23.69
C GLU A 196 5.44 -1.79 -22.43
N TYR A 197 6.10 -0.63 -22.57
CA TYR A 197 6.40 0.27 -21.45
C TYR A 197 6.35 1.74 -21.86
N SER A 198 6.44 2.63 -20.88
CA SER A 198 6.63 4.08 -21.04
C SER A 198 7.72 4.56 -20.08
N GLN A 199 8.44 5.61 -20.46
CA GLN A 199 9.41 6.33 -19.64
C GLN A 199 8.93 7.76 -19.44
N PHE A 200 9.36 8.40 -18.35
CA PHE A 200 8.96 9.75 -17.97
C PHE A 200 10.20 10.53 -17.52
N ALA A 201 10.37 11.74 -18.01
CA ALA A 201 11.54 12.56 -17.71
C ALA A 201 11.70 12.86 -16.20
N ASP A 202 10.57 12.99 -15.50
CA ASP A 202 10.56 13.30 -14.07
C ASP A 202 10.94 12.10 -13.16
N TYR A 203 11.02 10.88 -13.74
CA TYR A 203 11.30 9.65 -13.00
C TYR A 203 12.46 8.88 -13.64
N GLN A 204 13.68 9.34 -13.35
CA GLN A 204 14.91 8.93 -14.05
C GLN A 204 15.21 7.42 -13.99
N ASP A 205 14.84 6.74 -12.89
CA ASP A 205 15.12 5.32 -12.69
C ASP A 205 13.90 4.43 -13.01
N ALA A 206 12.77 5.05 -13.41
CA ALA A 206 11.49 4.39 -13.47
C ALA A 206 11.04 4.07 -14.90
N ILE A 207 10.50 2.86 -15.04
CA ILE A 207 9.78 2.42 -16.24
C ILE A 207 8.37 2.00 -15.82
N LYS A 208 7.33 2.51 -16.51
CA LYS A 208 5.94 2.11 -16.31
C LYS A 208 5.54 1.06 -17.35
N LEU A 209 5.15 -0.12 -16.92
CA LEU A 209 4.63 -1.14 -17.84
C LEU A 209 3.19 -0.79 -18.28
N LYS A 210 2.87 -1.00 -19.56
CA LYS A 210 1.50 -0.84 -20.08
C LYS A 210 0.53 -1.85 -19.46
N LYS A 211 1.02 -3.06 -19.18
CA LYS A 211 0.29 -4.12 -18.47
C LYS A 211 1.19 -4.74 -17.42
N ALA A 212 0.64 -5.01 -16.25
CA ALA A 212 1.36 -5.76 -15.24
C ALA A 212 1.69 -7.18 -15.74
N VAL A 213 2.91 -7.62 -15.47
CA VAL A 213 3.40 -8.96 -15.80
C VAL A 213 3.93 -9.65 -14.53
N ASP A 214 4.00 -10.97 -14.56
CA ASP A 214 4.71 -11.71 -13.52
C ASP A 214 6.21 -11.34 -13.55
N VAL A 215 6.81 -11.16 -12.38
CA VAL A 215 8.24 -10.81 -12.26
C VAL A 215 9.16 -11.86 -12.90
N GLN A 216 8.71 -13.11 -12.99
CA GLN A 216 9.42 -14.18 -13.69
C GLN A 216 9.56 -13.93 -15.20
N LYS A 217 8.73 -13.05 -15.78
CA LYS A 217 8.78 -12.66 -17.20
C LYS A 217 9.65 -11.43 -17.43
N LEU A 218 10.08 -10.76 -16.38
CA LEU A 218 10.94 -9.59 -16.50
C LEU A 218 12.37 -10.04 -16.83
N PRO A 219 13.02 -9.43 -17.84
CA PRO A 219 14.39 -9.78 -18.19
C PRO A 219 15.32 -9.51 -17.00
N GLU A 220 16.14 -10.50 -16.67
CA GLU A 220 17.21 -10.42 -15.66
C GLU A 220 16.74 -9.92 -14.27
N PHE A 221 15.46 -10.07 -13.94
CA PHE A 221 14.92 -9.64 -12.64
C PHE A 221 15.64 -10.31 -11.45
N PHE A 222 15.89 -11.62 -11.56
CA PHE A 222 16.59 -12.37 -10.51
C PHE A 222 18.10 -12.12 -10.48
N ALA A 223 18.66 -11.59 -11.56
CA ALA A 223 20.04 -11.08 -11.61
C ALA A 223 20.18 -9.64 -11.10
N GLY A 224 19.08 -9.05 -10.64
CA GLY A 224 19.10 -7.73 -10.00
C GLY A 224 18.99 -6.54 -10.96
N ALA A 225 18.59 -6.76 -12.23
CA ALA A 225 18.48 -5.68 -13.22
C ALA A 225 17.38 -4.66 -12.91
N SER A 226 16.34 -5.07 -12.20
CA SER A 226 15.24 -4.18 -11.81
C SER A 226 14.53 -4.61 -10.53
N SER A 227 13.74 -3.71 -9.96
CA SER A 227 12.86 -3.95 -8.81
C SER A 227 11.47 -3.41 -9.08
N VAL A 228 10.43 -4.07 -8.54
CA VAL A 228 9.07 -3.53 -8.60
C VAL A 228 8.93 -2.49 -7.51
N GLN A 229 8.82 -1.22 -7.88
CA GLN A 229 8.64 -0.10 -6.95
C GLN A 229 7.90 1.04 -7.65
N ASP A 230 6.91 1.64 -6.99
CA ASP A 230 6.21 2.80 -7.53
C ASP A 230 7.14 4.00 -7.72
N ALA A 231 6.94 4.77 -8.81
CA ALA A 231 7.83 5.87 -9.14
C ALA A 231 7.82 6.98 -8.07
N ALA A 232 6.69 7.19 -7.37
CA ALA A 232 6.68 8.10 -6.22
C ALA A 232 7.61 7.60 -5.10
N ALA A 233 7.58 6.31 -4.78
CA ALA A 233 8.46 5.73 -3.75
C ALA A 233 9.95 5.78 -4.14
N GLN A 234 10.26 5.78 -5.43
CA GLN A 234 11.64 5.91 -5.94
C GLN A 234 12.24 7.29 -5.68
N GLN A 235 11.41 8.33 -5.50
CA GLN A 235 11.91 9.69 -5.22
C GLN A 235 12.70 9.75 -3.90
N ALA A 236 12.44 8.88 -2.94
CA ALA A 236 13.10 8.89 -1.63
C ALA A 236 14.64 8.90 -1.72
N ALA A 237 15.23 7.97 -2.47
CA ALA A 237 16.69 7.88 -2.59
C ALA A 237 17.29 9.08 -3.35
N ARG A 238 16.60 9.56 -4.39
CA ARG A 238 17.01 10.74 -5.16
C ARG A 238 16.96 12.02 -4.33
N LEU A 239 15.88 12.23 -3.56
CA LEU A 239 15.72 13.41 -2.71
C LEU A 239 16.67 13.39 -1.51
N LEU A 240 16.95 12.21 -0.96
CA LEU A 240 17.98 12.04 0.08
C LEU A 240 19.35 12.44 -0.46
N GLY A 241 19.69 12.03 -1.68
CA GLY A 241 20.91 12.41 -2.38
C GLY A 241 22.18 11.92 -1.70
N ALA A 242 22.20 10.67 -1.22
CA ALA A 242 23.37 10.06 -0.59
C ALA A 242 24.57 10.07 -1.55
N GLN A 243 25.77 10.27 -0.98
CA GLN A 243 27.04 10.32 -1.69
C GLN A 243 27.94 9.14 -1.32
N ASP A 244 28.93 8.85 -2.17
CA ASP A 244 29.89 7.80 -1.90
C ASP A 244 30.64 8.07 -0.58
N GLY A 245 30.78 7.01 0.23
CA GLY A 245 31.46 7.06 1.51
C GLY A 245 30.66 7.61 2.68
N GLU A 246 29.46 8.17 2.44
CA GLU A 246 28.58 8.65 3.53
C GLU A 246 28.02 7.49 4.38
N TYR A 247 27.75 7.81 5.65
CA TYR A 247 27.10 6.92 6.61
C TYR A 247 25.61 7.28 6.69
N VAL A 248 24.74 6.37 6.27
CA VAL A 248 23.32 6.62 6.02
C VAL A 248 22.47 5.71 6.90
N LEU A 249 21.45 6.26 7.54
CA LEU A 249 20.39 5.49 8.21
C LEU A 249 19.14 5.44 7.31
N ASP A 250 18.64 4.25 7.03
CA ASP A 250 17.30 4.03 6.52
C ASP A 250 16.44 3.48 7.67
N ALA A 251 15.68 4.36 8.32
CA ALA A 251 14.85 4.02 9.45
C ALA A 251 13.45 3.58 8.97
N CYS A 252 12.94 2.49 9.56
CA CYS A 252 11.72 1.79 9.14
C CYS A 252 11.86 1.19 7.71
N ALA A 253 13.02 0.57 7.46
CA ALA A 253 13.54 0.24 6.14
C ALA A 253 12.74 -0.82 5.36
N ALA A 254 12.05 -1.71 6.07
CA ALA A 254 11.44 -2.89 5.43
C ALA A 254 10.25 -2.54 4.51
N PRO A 255 10.20 -3.16 3.31
CA PRO A 255 10.91 -4.36 2.86
C PRO A 255 12.25 -4.13 2.12
N GLY A 256 12.89 -2.95 2.25
CA GLY A 256 14.22 -2.67 1.73
C GLY A 256 14.27 -2.04 0.34
N GLY A 257 13.13 -1.65 -0.21
CA GLY A 257 13.10 -1.03 -1.54
C GLY A 257 13.86 0.30 -1.62
N LYS A 258 13.78 1.12 -0.57
CA LYS A 258 14.49 2.40 -0.46
C LYS A 258 15.95 2.21 -0.09
N THR A 259 16.25 1.30 0.85
CA THR A 259 17.63 0.87 1.20
C THR A 259 18.42 0.47 -0.05
N CYS A 260 17.87 -0.46 -0.83
CA CYS A 260 18.51 -0.92 -2.07
C CYS A 260 18.68 0.22 -3.07
N HIS A 261 17.70 1.12 -3.21
CA HIS A 261 17.79 2.24 -4.14
C HIS A 261 18.89 3.24 -3.75
N ILE A 262 19.04 3.53 -2.45
CA ILE A 262 20.18 4.34 -1.96
C ILE A 262 21.51 3.71 -2.39
N LEU A 263 21.66 2.40 -2.17
CA LEU A 263 22.87 1.65 -2.52
C LEU A 263 23.07 1.48 -4.04
N GLU A 264 22.01 1.50 -4.83
CA GLU A 264 22.14 1.52 -6.29
C GLU A 264 22.70 2.86 -6.83
N LEU A 265 22.45 3.97 -6.09
CA LEU A 265 22.82 5.31 -6.51
C LEU A 265 24.18 5.77 -5.92
N ALA A 266 24.60 5.25 -4.77
CA ALA A 266 25.83 5.65 -4.09
C ALA A 266 26.53 4.46 -3.43
N ASP A 267 27.86 4.53 -3.34
CA ASP A 267 28.67 3.60 -2.55
C ASP A 267 28.71 4.07 -1.09
N ALA A 268 27.55 4.03 -0.42
CA ALA A 268 27.35 4.48 0.94
C ALA A 268 27.35 3.31 1.94
N LYS A 269 27.69 3.61 3.21
CA LYS A 269 27.50 2.66 4.31
C LYS A 269 26.11 2.84 4.87
N VAL A 270 25.22 1.87 4.65
CA VAL A 270 23.82 1.97 5.04
C VAL A 270 23.50 1.06 6.23
N VAL A 271 22.88 1.65 7.26
CA VAL A 271 22.20 0.93 8.35
C VAL A 271 20.71 0.91 8.03
N ALA A 272 20.15 -0.28 7.84
CA ALA A 272 18.73 -0.50 7.60
C ALA A 272 18.07 -1.00 8.88
N LEU A 273 17.26 -0.15 9.50
CA LEU A 273 16.61 -0.39 10.78
C LEU A 273 15.11 -0.67 10.58
N ASP A 274 14.61 -1.76 11.15
CA ASP A 274 13.15 -2.03 11.24
C ASP A 274 12.85 -2.80 12.53
N CYS A 275 11.67 -2.60 13.09
CA CYS A 275 11.27 -3.28 14.33
C CYS A 275 10.79 -4.72 14.15
N ASP A 276 10.60 -5.19 12.91
CA ASP A 276 10.04 -6.51 12.58
C ASP A 276 11.11 -7.38 11.90
N ALA A 277 11.56 -8.43 12.60
CA ALA A 277 12.59 -9.36 12.11
C ALA A 277 12.17 -10.10 10.83
N GLU A 278 10.88 -10.50 10.69
CA GLU A 278 10.39 -11.18 9.48
C GLU A 278 10.37 -10.21 8.28
N ARG A 279 10.14 -8.93 8.53
CA ARG A 279 10.23 -7.90 7.50
C ARG A 279 11.68 -7.61 7.10
N LEU A 280 12.63 -7.64 8.04
CA LEU A 280 14.07 -7.51 7.77
C LEU A 280 14.62 -8.67 6.92
N ASP A 281 14.05 -9.88 7.04
CA ASP A 281 14.41 -10.98 6.12
C ASP A 281 14.09 -10.66 4.65
N LYS A 282 13.06 -9.84 4.39
CA LYS A 282 12.77 -9.36 3.04
C LYS A 282 13.80 -8.33 2.57
N VAL A 283 14.30 -7.48 3.48
CA VAL A 283 15.42 -6.56 3.17
C VAL A 283 16.63 -7.36 2.78
N ARG A 284 17.02 -8.36 3.57
CA ARG A 284 18.14 -9.26 3.31
C ARG A 284 18.02 -9.95 1.95
N ALA A 285 16.85 -10.51 1.65
CA ALA A 285 16.59 -11.16 0.37
C ALA A 285 16.72 -10.20 -0.83
N ASN A 286 16.27 -8.94 -0.70
CA ASN A 286 16.42 -7.94 -1.74
C ASN A 286 17.88 -7.51 -1.91
N LEU A 287 18.63 -7.29 -0.83
CA LEU A 287 20.06 -6.99 -0.88
C LEU A 287 20.84 -8.12 -1.60
N GLN A 288 20.59 -9.38 -1.23
CA GLN A 288 21.22 -10.53 -1.87
C GLN A 288 20.90 -10.60 -3.36
N ARG A 289 19.63 -10.42 -3.76
CA ARG A 289 19.20 -10.45 -5.19
C ARG A 289 19.87 -9.33 -6.01
N LEU A 290 20.09 -8.17 -5.40
CA LEU A 290 20.67 -6.99 -6.06
C LEU A 290 22.20 -6.91 -5.92
N HIS A 291 22.83 -7.87 -5.23
CA HIS A 291 24.25 -7.89 -4.93
C HIS A 291 24.72 -6.63 -4.18
N LEU A 292 23.91 -6.20 -3.20
CA LEU A 292 24.17 -5.03 -2.35
C LEU A 292 24.36 -5.48 -0.90
N ASP A 293 24.99 -4.64 -0.09
CA ASP A 293 25.25 -4.90 1.31
C ASP A 293 24.82 -3.73 2.19
N ALA A 294 24.22 -4.03 3.36
CA ALA A 294 23.84 -3.08 4.39
C ALA A 294 23.83 -3.76 5.76
N GLU A 295 24.09 -2.99 6.80
CA GLU A 295 23.90 -3.42 8.18
C GLU A 295 22.41 -3.50 8.50
N LEU A 296 21.93 -4.66 8.98
CA LEU A 296 20.53 -4.86 9.33
C LEU A 296 20.36 -4.85 10.84
N VAL A 297 19.55 -3.94 11.35
CA VAL A 297 19.29 -3.75 12.77
C VAL A 297 17.80 -3.97 13.06
N CYS A 298 17.49 -4.89 14.00
CA CYS A 298 16.13 -5.14 14.45
C CYS A 298 15.87 -4.43 15.78
N ALA A 299 15.27 -3.25 15.73
CA ALA A 299 14.93 -2.45 16.93
C ALA A 299 13.83 -1.43 16.62
N GLN A 300 13.23 -0.88 17.67
CA GLN A 300 12.31 0.26 17.57
C GLN A 300 13.15 1.53 17.29
N ALA A 301 12.79 2.29 16.26
CA ALA A 301 13.58 3.46 15.82
C ALA A 301 13.72 4.52 16.92
N GLN A 302 12.69 4.72 17.74
CA GLN A 302 12.71 5.66 18.85
C GLN A 302 13.48 5.21 20.10
N ASP A 303 13.82 3.91 20.19
CA ASP A 303 14.62 3.34 21.30
C ASP A 303 16.10 3.35 20.92
N THR A 304 16.66 4.54 20.74
CA THR A 304 18.02 4.75 20.22
C THR A 304 19.11 4.16 21.11
N GLU A 305 18.87 4.09 22.43
CA GLU A 305 19.82 3.49 23.38
C GLU A 305 20.04 1.99 23.12
N SER A 306 19.05 1.30 22.55
CA SER A 306 19.13 -0.14 22.30
C SER A 306 19.95 -0.53 21.07
N TRP A 307 20.17 0.39 20.11
CA TRP A 307 20.75 0.03 18.83
C TRP A 307 21.84 1.00 18.33
N TRP A 308 21.80 2.27 18.72
CA TRP A 308 22.75 3.25 18.24
C TRP A 308 24.09 3.16 18.99
N GLN A 309 25.20 3.14 18.25
CA GLN A 309 26.55 2.94 18.80
C GLN A 309 27.38 4.25 18.93
N GLY A 310 26.72 5.41 18.82
CA GLY A 310 27.36 6.72 19.03
C GLY A 310 27.89 7.40 17.76
N GLN A 311 27.98 6.71 16.62
CA GLN A 311 28.37 7.33 15.36
C GLN A 311 27.19 8.05 14.70
N GLN A 312 27.31 9.37 14.48
CA GLN A 312 26.29 10.16 13.80
C GLN A 312 26.28 9.88 12.29
N PHE A 313 25.07 10.01 11.70
CA PHE A 313 24.82 9.79 10.28
C PHE A 313 25.00 11.09 9.47
N ASP A 314 25.50 10.96 8.25
CA ASP A 314 25.55 12.05 7.27
C ASP A 314 24.16 12.30 6.69
N ARG A 315 23.37 11.22 6.49
CA ARG A 315 21.99 11.28 6.00
C ARG A 315 21.09 10.31 6.71
N ILE A 316 19.83 10.69 6.84
CA ILE A 316 18.79 9.84 7.41
C ILE A 316 17.58 9.86 6.48
N LEU A 317 17.17 8.69 6.00
CA LEU A 317 15.85 8.46 5.45
C LEU A 317 14.94 7.97 6.56
N LEU A 318 13.85 8.67 6.78
CA LEU A 318 12.85 8.31 7.78
C LEU A 318 11.51 8.03 7.09
N ASP A 319 11.32 6.78 6.63
CA ASP A 319 10.07 6.30 6.01
C ASP A 319 9.13 5.78 7.12
N VAL A 320 8.52 6.72 7.83
CA VAL A 320 7.80 6.42 9.08
C VAL A 320 6.60 5.50 8.90
N PRO A 321 6.25 4.70 9.94
CA PRO A 321 4.96 4.00 9.98
C PRO A 321 3.82 5.01 9.82
N CYS A 322 2.93 4.80 8.86
CA CYS A 322 1.83 5.72 8.56
C CYS A 322 0.54 4.97 8.24
N SER A 323 -0.55 5.71 8.00
CA SER A 323 -1.85 5.14 7.62
C SER A 323 -1.81 4.42 6.28
N ALA A 324 -0.85 4.73 5.42
CA ALA A 324 -0.71 4.25 4.06
C ALA A 324 -1.91 4.61 3.14
N THR A 325 -2.59 5.72 3.41
CA THR A 325 -3.78 6.15 2.64
C THR A 325 -3.48 6.57 1.20
N GLY A 326 -2.21 6.79 0.85
CA GLY A 326 -1.76 7.08 -0.52
C GLY A 326 -1.64 5.83 -1.42
N VAL A 327 -1.64 4.62 -0.83
CA VAL A 327 -1.45 3.36 -1.56
C VAL A 327 -2.69 2.43 -1.52
N ILE A 328 -3.86 2.97 -1.22
CA ILE A 328 -5.14 2.22 -1.11
C ILE A 328 -5.43 1.39 -2.36
N ARG A 329 -5.11 1.90 -3.55
CA ARG A 329 -5.34 1.14 -4.80
C ARG A 329 -4.57 -0.19 -4.85
N ARG A 330 -3.40 -0.28 -4.15
CA ARG A 330 -2.62 -1.51 -4.00
C ARG A 330 -3.08 -2.35 -2.84
N HIS A 331 -3.54 -1.71 -1.77
CA HIS A 331 -3.92 -2.31 -0.50
C HIS A 331 -5.31 -1.84 -0.07
N PRO A 332 -6.39 -2.32 -0.71
CA PRO A 332 -7.75 -1.85 -0.45
C PRO A 332 -8.25 -2.19 0.97
N ASP A 333 -7.59 -3.13 1.65
CA ASP A 333 -7.80 -3.45 3.06
C ASP A 333 -7.48 -2.30 4.01
N ILE A 334 -6.60 -1.38 3.65
CA ILE A 334 -6.29 -0.17 4.43
C ILE A 334 -7.57 0.58 4.82
N LYS A 335 -8.53 0.72 3.92
CA LYS A 335 -9.80 1.39 4.19
C LYS A 335 -10.57 0.80 5.38
N TRP A 336 -10.37 -0.47 5.67
CA TRP A 336 -11.12 -1.25 6.67
C TRP A 336 -10.29 -1.57 7.91
N LEU A 337 -8.97 -1.57 7.77
CA LEU A 337 -8.03 -1.80 8.86
C LEU A 337 -7.71 -0.51 9.64
N ARG A 338 -7.90 0.65 9.04
CA ARG A 338 -7.67 1.96 9.69
C ARG A 338 -8.97 2.54 10.22
N ARG A 339 -8.84 3.20 11.39
CA ARG A 339 -9.89 3.97 12.05
C ARG A 339 -9.45 5.43 12.17
N HIS A 340 -10.39 6.32 12.42
CA HIS A 340 -10.09 7.74 12.65
C HIS A 340 -9.08 7.96 13.79
N SER A 341 -9.24 7.22 14.91
CA SER A 341 -8.35 7.28 16.08
C SER A 341 -6.90 6.88 15.78
N ASP A 342 -6.70 5.93 14.84
CA ASP A 342 -5.36 5.42 14.53
C ASP A 342 -4.48 6.51 13.89
N ILE A 343 -5.08 7.54 13.27
CA ILE A 343 -4.32 8.62 12.62
C ILE A 343 -3.61 9.47 13.67
N ASP A 344 -4.30 9.81 14.76
CA ASP A 344 -3.71 10.61 15.84
C ASP A 344 -2.60 9.82 16.57
N GLU A 345 -2.80 8.52 16.77
CA GLU A 345 -1.79 7.63 17.37
C GLU A 345 -0.55 7.49 16.47
N LEU A 346 -0.74 7.35 15.14
CA LEU A 346 0.35 7.28 14.17
C LEU A 346 1.11 8.61 14.11
N ALA A 347 0.42 9.75 14.04
CA ALA A 347 1.06 11.06 14.03
C ALA A 347 1.89 11.30 15.30
N LYS A 348 1.39 10.87 16.46
CA LYS A 348 2.16 10.92 17.72
C LYS A 348 3.42 10.05 17.66
N LEU A 349 3.30 8.80 17.19
CA LEU A 349 4.43 7.88 17.04
C LEU A 349 5.48 8.45 16.07
N GLN A 350 5.04 8.99 14.93
CA GLN A 350 5.90 9.63 13.93
C GLN A 350 6.72 10.78 14.56
N GLY A 351 6.07 11.64 15.37
CA GLY A 351 6.75 12.69 16.10
C GLY A 351 7.79 12.15 17.08
N GLN A 352 7.47 11.11 17.84
CA GLN A 352 8.41 10.46 18.76
C GLN A 352 9.63 9.87 18.03
N ILE A 353 9.42 9.20 16.91
CA ILE A 353 10.51 8.66 16.10
C ILE A 353 11.38 9.79 15.55
N LEU A 354 10.76 10.83 14.99
CA LEU A 354 11.47 11.97 14.42
C LEU A 354 12.32 12.68 15.45
N ASP A 355 11.77 12.96 16.66
CA ASP A 355 12.49 13.60 17.75
C ASP A 355 13.64 12.73 18.29
N ALA A 356 13.48 11.42 18.35
CA ALA A 356 14.52 10.48 18.79
C ALA A 356 15.67 10.31 17.79
N ILE A 357 15.36 10.35 16.49
CA ILE A 357 16.34 10.16 15.41
C ILE A 357 17.10 11.45 15.10
N TRP A 358 16.50 12.64 15.32
CA TRP A 358 17.10 13.94 14.99
C TRP A 358 18.50 14.16 15.59
N PRO A 359 18.76 13.85 16.89
CA PRO A 359 20.10 14.00 17.48
C PRO A 359 21.20 13.15 16.80
N LEU A 360 20.82 12.05 16.13
CA LEU A 360 21.75 11.12 15.48
C LEU A 360 22.30 11.65 14.15
N LEU A 361 21.71 12.72 13.61
CA LEU A 361 22.16 13.39 12.40
C LEU A 361 23.32 14.34 12.72
N LYS A 362 24.36 14.36 11.90
CA LYS A 362 25.47 15.32 11.99
C LYS A 362 24.97 16.76 11.73
N PRO A 363 25.60 17.80 12.30
CA PRO A 363 25.45 19.17 11.78
C PRO A 363 25.82 19.22 10.29
N GLY A 364 25.04 19.92 9.49
CA GLY A 364 25.11 19.91 8.01
C GLY A 364 24.51 18.67 7.33
N GLY A 365 24.12 17.66 8.10
CA GLY A 365 23.50 16.45 7.58
C GLY A 365 22.06 16.68 7.09
N THR A 366 21.58 15.73 6.29
CA THR A 366 20.24 15.76 5.68
C THR A 366 19.34 14.67 6.25
N LEU A 367 18.14 15.05 6.71
CA LEU A 367 17.05 14.13 7.00
C LEU A 367 15.97 14.28 5.93
N LEU A 368 15.55 13.15 5.33
CA LEU A 368 14.38 13.07 4.47
C LEU A 368 13.27 12.34 5.20
N TYR A 369 12.23 13.06 5.57
CA TYR A 369 11.01 12.49 6.10
C TYR A 369 10.10 12.04 4.96
N ALA A 370 9.55 10.84 5.07
CA ALA A 370 8.68 10.26 4.04
C ALA A 370 7.49 9.52 4.65
N THR A 371 6.33 9.61 3.98
CA THR A 371 5.15 8.77 4.24
C THR A 371 4.49 8.36 2.94
N CYS A 372 3.79 7.24 2.95
CA CYS A 372 2.84 6.88 1.89
C CYS A 372 1.40 7.24 2.28
N SER A 373 1.22 8.35 3.02
CA SER A 373 -0.07 8.91 3.42
C SER A 373 -0.43 10.14 2.59
N VAL A 374 -1.73 10.40 2.46
CA VAL A 374 -2.27 11.65 1.92
C VAL A 374 -2.90 12.53 3.01
N LEU A 375 -2.80 12.15 4.28
CA LEU A 375 -3.42 12.88 5.38
C LEU A 375 -2.49 13.95 5.94
N SER A 376 -2.99 15.18 6.12
CA SER A 376 -2.22 16.33 6.55
C SER A 376 -1.60 16.16 7.94
N GLU A 377 -2.28 15.43 8.83
CA GLU A 377 -1.83 15.17 10.20
C GLU A 377 -0.50 14.38 10.25
N GLU A 378 -0.30 13.47 9.28
CA GLU A 378 0.91 12.65 9.16
C GLU A 378 2.01 13.34 8.35
N ASN A 379 1.69 14.41 7.63
CA ASN A 379 2.52 15.07 6.63
C ASN A 379 2.89 16.51 7.03
N GLN A 380 2.26 17.50 6.41
CA GLN A 380 2.64 18.91 6.63
C GLN A 380 2.42 19.38 8.07
N GLU A 381 1.40 18.91 8.79
CA GLU A 381 1.17 19.29 10.19
C GLU A 381 2.25 18.71 11.10
N GLN A 382 2.70 17.47 10.82
CA GLN A 382 3.83 16.87 11.52
C GLN A 382 5.11 17.67 11.32
N MET A 383 5.38 18.14 10.10
CA MET A 383 6.57 18.93 9.79
C MET A 383 6.51 20.32 10.43
N LYS A 384 5.37 21.00 10.40
CA LYS A 384 5.17 22.29 11.11
C LYS A 384 5.46 22.15 12.61
N ALA A 385 4.92 21.10 13.22
CA ALA A 385 5.16 20.83 14.64
C ALA A 385 6.64 20.53 14.92
N PHE A 386 7.33 19.80 14.02
CA PHE A 386 8.76 19.51 14.15
C PHE A 386 9.61 20.77 14.08
N PHE A 387 9.43 21.63 13.07
CA PHE A 387 10.16 22.90 12.94
C PHE A 387 9.92 23.86 14.13
N THR A 388 8.77 23.77 14.78
CA THR A 388 8.49 24.55 16.00
C THR A 388 9.29 24.05 17.20
N ARG A 389 9.55 22.74 17.30
CA ARG A 389 10.29 22.12 18.41
C ARG A 389 11.80 22.16 18.25
N HIS A 390 12.30 22.19 17.01
CA HIS A 390 13.73 22.07 16.70
C HIS A 390 14.23 23.30 15.95
N SER A 391 14.84 24.25 16.69
CA SER A 391 15.37 25.51 16.13
C SER A 391 16.60 25.30 15.23
N ASP A 392 17.28 24.16 15.37
CA ASP A 392 18.42 23.71 14.56
C ASP A 392 17.98 22.97 13.28
N ALA A 393 16.67 22.84 13.05
CA ALA A 393 16.14 22.22 11.84
C ALA A 393 15.85 23.28 10.77
N GLN A 394 16.62 23.25 9.68
CA GLN A 394 16.42 24.14 8.54
C GLN A 394 15.58 23.44 7.48
N HIS A 395 14.47 24.05 7.08
CA HIS A 395 13.67 23.60 5.94
C HIS A 395 14.45 23.71 4.63
N SER A 396 14.43 22.64 3.81
CA SER A 396 15.05 22.59 2.50
C SER A 396 13.99 22.31 1.44
N PRO A 397 13.52 23.33 0.69
CA PRO A 397 12.43 23.17 -0.27
C PRO A 397 12.73 22.13 -1.36
N LEU A 398 11.76 21.31 -1.67
CA LEU A 398 11.82 20.28 -2.74
C LEU A 398 11.23 20.78 -4.06
N HIS A 399 10.38 21.81 -4.03
CA HIS A 399 9.75 22.46 -5.20
C HIS A 399 9.31 23.89 -4.84
N GLU A 400 8.83 24.67 -5.82
CA GLU A 400 8.51 26.08 -5.66
C GLU A 400 7.43 26.40 -4.62
N GLN A 401 6.45 25.50 -4.42
CA GLN A 401 5.37 25.69 -3.45
C GLN A 401 5.72 25.18 -2.04
N ASP A 402 6.84 24.47 -1.89
CA ASP A 402 7.33 23.97 -0.60
C ASP A 402 7.90 25.11 0.23
N SER A 403 7.28 25.41 1.36
CA SER A 403 7.61 26.52 2.24
C SER A 403 7.38 26.16 3.70
N LEU A 404 7.88 26.96 4.64
CA LEU A 404 7.61 26.75 6.07
C LEU A 404 6.10 26.82 6.42
N ALA A 405 5.30 27.54 5.63
CA ALA A 405 3.85 27.57 5.80
C ALA A 405 3.15 26.28 5.30
N GLN A 406 3.73 25.67 4.29
CA GLN A 406 3.27 24.41 3.70
C GLN A 406 4.49 23.53 3.41
N PRO A 407 5.12 22.95 4.45
CA PRO A 407 6.37 22.22 4.29
C PRO A 407 6.15 20.87 3.59
N GLY A 408 7.09 20.56 2.70
CA GLY A 408 7.19 19.30 2.01
C GLY A 408 6.42 19.21 0.68
N TRP A 409 6.54 18.06 0.06
CA TRP A 409 5.99 17.75 -1.25
C TRP A 409 4.98 16.60 -1.16
N GLN A 410 3.70 16.93 -1.36
CA GLN A 410 2.63 15.94 -1.42
C GLN A 410 2.38 15.49 -2.85
N LEU A 411 2.69 14.24 -3.14
CA LEU A 411 2.27 13.53 -4.35
C LEU A 411 0.90 12.90 -4.10
N LEU A 412 -0.10 13.26 -4.89
CA LEU A 412 -1.43 12.67 -4.83
C LEU A 412 -1.52 11.43 -5.72
N PRO A 413 -2.38 10.43 -5.39
CA PRO A 413 -2.61 9.28 -6.25
C PRO A 413 -3.04 9.69 -7.66
N GLY A 414 -2.34 9.21 -8.67
CA GLY A 414 -2.53 9.52 -10.08
C GLY A 414 -1.80 8.50 -10.94
N ASP A 415 -0.86 8.95 -11.76
CA ASP A 415 0.06 8.05 -12.46
C ASP A 415 0.93 7.25 -11.50
N THR A 416 1.30 7.84 -10.36
CA THR A 416 2.00 7.22 -9.25
C THR A 416 1.08 7.05 -8.03
N ASP A 417 1.56 6.38 -7.00
CA ASP A 417 0.90 6.33 -5.70
C ASP A 417 1.01 7.68 -4.96
N GLY A 418 0.22 7.85 -3.91
CA GLY A 418 0.32 9.01 -3.02
C GLY A 418 1.51 8.85 -2.06
N PHE A 419 2.37 9.87 -2.03
CA PHE A 419 3.52 9.97 -1.13
C PHE A 419 3.70 11.39 -0.65
N TYR A 420 4.37 11.53 0.49
CA TYR A 420 4.80 12.82 1.01
C TYR A 420 6.28 12.78 1.33
N TYR A 421 6.98 13.88 1.04
CA TYR A 421 8.40 14.07 1.33
C TYR A 421 8.64 15.44 1.95
N ALA A 422 9.51 15.50 2.96
CA ALA A 422 10.05 16.77 3.48
C ALA A 422 11.54 16.61 3.76
N LYS A 423 12.33 17.57 3.28
CA LYS A 423 13.79 17.60 3.42
C LYS A 423 14.20 18.63 4.46
N ILE A 424 15.06 18.20 5.38
CA ILE A 424 15.49 18.96 6.53
C ILE A 424 17.02 18.90 6.62
N ILE A 425 17.65 20.05 6.81
CA ILE A 425 19.09 20.15 7.04
C ILE A 425 19.31 20.50 8.52
N LYS A 426 20.21 19.81 9.20
CA LYS A 426 20.62 20.14 10.57
C LYS A 426 21.65 21.25 10.56
N GLN A 427 21.41 22.30 11.36
CA GLN A 427 22.38 23.39 11.54
C GLN A 427 23.38 23.10 12.64
#